data_23a8343425d80c8e345d375e0d5f2627
#
_entry.id   23a8343425d80c8e345d375e0d5f2627
#
_cell.length_a   1.000
_cell.length_b   1.000
_cell.length_c   1.000
_cell.angle_alpha   90.00
_cell.angle_beta   90.00
_cell.angle_gamma   90.00
#
_symmetry.space_group_name_H-M   'P 1'
#
loop_
_entity.id
_entity.type
_entity.pdbx_description
1 polymer ?
#
loop_
_entity_poly.entity_id
_entity_poly.type
_entity_poly.pdbx_seq_one_letter_code
_entity_poly.pdbx_strand_id
1 'polypeptide(L)'
;MKIEPLYDKTDFVIIQDYLSKCGVKDVNLWLKHKYLDDVNNYANIDEFCKKLYNAFTNKQKIYLLVDSDLDGFMSSSMFYVYCHSVYKDCCINPIFHTGKQHGLDNIVMEEIKQYKPSLLVVLDAGTNDVKQDKELKSLGWDIICADHHEREKINPYCTLVNNQISTKVKNKSLSGTGVSWKVCKAYDTKYGFNYANGLISYVAIANIGDGMSFLTPENETFRYWGTRDIHYNLKPFVCDFNGYLTDNKSFSFGMVTNINSLIRLGTQKDKEILFYALCGKIEPEEIICVCKKLHSKQSRDTKSLLEKDVDIIYNGKIILARVSKSTPLTGLVANKMMGEHNKPIILTQRDGEELKGSVRSPIDLKDILPSNLFNYNLGHQRAFGTSYQISNEKDIIDYIDSLESLPEPTQAVFMSLRTSDVPNYLFGFVDENKAYFGEGIPIPKVHFQKFGIYNKEIQLLGANQRTVKFHRDGIDFIFFNCTNKIKELLHLNDLSKKRVTLEFIGELGYNEFRGNKTKQCIIDMSTLDIHDYRIDFM
;
A
#
# COMPACT_ATOMS: atom_id res chain seq x y z
N MET A 1 12.48 -8.92 18.68
CA MET A 1 11.79 -7.64 18.36
C MET A 1 11.90 -6.72 19.55
N LYS A 2 12.41 -5.51 19.37
CA LYS A 2 12.50 -4.50 20.44
C LYS A 2 11.17 -3.76 20.55
N ILE A 3 10.61 -3.68 21.76
CA ILE A 3 9.35 -2.98 22.04
C ILE A 3 9.67 -1.68 22.76
N GLU A 4 9.21 -0.56 22.22
CA GLU A 4 9.43 0.78 22.77
C GLU A 4 8.09 1.46 23.08
N PRO A 5 7.68 1.58 24.35
CA PRO A 5 6.47 2.29 24.73
C PRO A 5 6.65 3.81 24.58
N LEU A 6 5.65 4.46 23.99
CA LEU A 6 5.62 5.92 23.83
C LEU A 6 5.15 6.63 25.09
N TYR A 7 4.33 5.97 25.91
CA TYR A 7 3.68 6.54 27.10
C TYR A 7 3.67 5.58 28.26
N ASP A 8 3.62 6.14 29.47
CA ASP A 8 3.34 5.39 30.70
C ASP A 8 1.83 5.22 30.90
N LYS A 9 1.43 4.23 31.71
CA LYS A 9 0.01 3.94 31.99
C LYS A 9 -0.76 5.13 32.58
N THR A 10 -0.08 6.01 33.29
CA THR A 10 -0.65 7.19 33.97
C THR A 10 -0.78 8.42 33.07
N ASP A 11 -0.20 8.38 31.89
CA ASP A 11 -0.26 9.51 30.95
C ASP A 11 -1.66 9.65 30.35
N PHE A 12 -2.18 10.87 30.32
CA PHE A 12 -3.35 11.24 29.54
C PHE A 12 -2.90 11.84 28.21
N VAL A 13 -3.19 11.16 27.12
CA VAL A 13 -2.66 11.48 25.80
C VAL A 13 -3.70 12.22 24.97
N ILE A 14 -3.30 13.31 24.38
CA ILE A 14 -4.07 14.06 23.37
C ILE A 14 -3.48 13.80 21.97
N ILE A 15 -4.28 14.04 20.95
CA ILE A 15 -3.88 13.74 19.56
C ILE A 15 -2.66 14.54 19.12
N GLN A 16 -2.51 15.78 19.57
CA GLN A 16 -1.38 16.63 19.21
C GLN A 16 -0.05 16.02 19.68
N ASP A 17 -0.03 15.49 20.89
CA ASP A 17 1.16 14.86 21.45
C ASP A 17 1.46 13.53 20.73
N TYR A 18 0.42 12.72 20.46
CA TYR A 18 0.60 11.49 19.69
C TYR A 18 1.14 11.74 18.29
N LEU A 19 0.61 12.71 17.55
CA LEU A 19 1.11 13.12 16.24
C LEU A 19 2.57 13.54 16.28
N SER A 20 2.97 14.33 17.30
CA SER A 20 4.35 14.74 17.51
C SER A 20 5.27 13.54 17.73
N LYS A 21 4.86 12.57 18.57
CA LYS A 21 5.63 11.34 18.83
C LYS A 21 5.69 10.42 17.62
N CYS A 22 4.68 10.42 16.75
CA CYS A 22 4.73 9.73 15.46
C CYS A 22 5.68 10.40 14.46
N GLY A 23 6.14 11.61 14.70
CA GLY A 23 7.10 12.32 13.84
C GLY A 23 6.51 13.43 12.97
N VAL A 24 5.27 13.87 13.25
CA VAL A 24 4.71 15.09 12.62
C VAL A 24 5.48 16.31 13.11
N LYS A 25 6.22 16.96 12.22
CA LYS A 25 7.16 18.07 12.57
C LYS A 25 6.44 19.34 12.99
N ASP A 26 5.34 19.69 12.35
CA ASP A 26 4.51 20.88 12.68
C ASP A 26 3.05 20.43 12.80
N VAL A 27 2.68 20.03 14.02
CA VAL A 27 1.34 19.53 14.32
C VAL A 27 0.27 20.60 14.10
N ASN A 28 0.57 21.87 14.39
CA ASN A 28 -0.39 22.96 14.20
C ASN A 28 -0.68 23.20 12.72
N LEU A 29 0.34 23.16 11.86
CA LEU A 29 0.16 23.26 10.41
C LEU A 29 -0.58 22.04 9.87
N TRP A 30 -0.24 20.86 10.36
CA TRP A 30 -0.83 19.57 9.98
C TRP A 30 -2.34 19.56 10.25
N LEU A 31 -2.77 19.95 11.45
CA LEU A 31 -4.19 19.98 11.87
C LEU A 31 -5.01 21.09 11.18
N LYS A 32 -4.38 22.04 10.50
CA LYS A 32 -5.11 23.07 9.72
C LYS A 32 -5.69 22.50 8.41
N HIS A 33 -5.17 21.38 7.88
CA HIS A 33 -5.60 20.75 6.64
C HIS A 33 -5.67 21.72 5.43
N LYS A 34 -4.70 22.62 5.31
CA LYS A 34 -4.68 23.69 4.28
C LYS A 34 -3.33 23.84 3.60
N TYR A 35 -2.35 23.01 3.95
CA TYR A 35 -1.01 23.13 3.40
C TYR A 35 -0.88 22.33 2.11
N LEU A 36 -0.44 22.99 1.07
CA LEU A 36 -0.03 22.38 -0.20
C LEU A 36 1.29 23.02 -0.63
N ASP A 37 2.26 22.21 -1.04
CA ASP A 37 3.50 22.70 -1.64
C ASP A 37 3.19 23.50 -2.91
N ASP A 38 3.91 24.62 -3.09
CA ASP A 38 3.76 25.45 -4.28
C ASP A 38 4.13 24.65 -5.55
N VAL A 39 3.25 24.65 -6.52
CA VAL A 39 3.44 23.95 -7.80
C VAL A 39 4.67 24.46 -8.54
N ASN A 40 5.04 25.73 -8.38
CA ASN A 40 6.23 26.32 -8.98
C ASN A 40 7.55 25.76 -8.42
N ASN A 41 7.51 25.00 -7.34
CA ASN A 41 8.69 24.31 -6.80
C ASN A 41 9.06 23.04 -7.59
N TYR A 42 8.16 22.55 -8.44
CA TYR A 42 8.42 21.37 -9.25
C TYR A 42 9.24 21.72 -10.50
N ALA A 43 10.36 21.05 -10.67
CA ALA A 43 11.19 21.21 -11.85
C ALA A 43 10.41 20.81 -13.13
N ASN A 44 10.62 21.53 -14.22
CA ASN A 44 10.03 21.29 -15.55
C ASN A 44 8.49 21.45 -15.64
N ILE A 45 7.80 21.86 -14.58
CA ILE A 45 6.32 21.95 -14.57
C ILE A 45 5.81 22.95 -15.62
N ASP A 46 6.50 24.06 -15.82
CA ASP A 46 6.16 25.06 -16.83
C ASP A 46 6.26 24.51 -18.25
N GLU A 47 7.27 23.72 -18.52
CA GLU A 47 7.49 23.12 -19.83
C GLU A 47 6.46 22.01 -20.10
N PHE A 48 6.13 21.22 -19.07
CA PHE A 48 5.03 20.25 -19.15
C PHE A 48 3.71 20.95 -19.52
N CYS A 49 3.36 22.04 -18.81
CA CYS A 49 2.14 22.80 -19.08
C CYS A 49 2.14 23.39 -20.50
N LYS A 50 3.28 23.89 -21.02
CA LYS A 50 3.37 24.43 -22.39
C LYS A 50 3.14 23.34 -23.44
N LYS A 51 3.75 22.16 -23.27
CA LYS A 51 3.56 21.03 -24.19
C LYS A 51 2.10 20.59 -24.23
N LEU A 52 1.47 20.46 -23.07
CA LEU A 52 0.07 20.13 -22.95
C LEU A 52 -0.83 21.20 -23.62
N TYR A 53 -0.55 22.48 -23.37
CA TYR A 53 -1.26 23.59 -24.03
C TYR A 53 -1.14 23.53 -25.54
N ASN A 54 0.06 23.30 -26.07
CA ASN A 54 0.30 23.17 -27.52
C ASN A 54 -0.46 21.98 -28.11
N ALA A 55 -0.51 20.85 -27.41
CA ALA A 55 -1.29 19.69 -27.84
C ALA A 55 -2.79 20.02 -27.96
N PHE A 56 -3.35 20.71 -26.98
CA PHE A 56 -4.74 21.12 -27.02
C PHE A 56 -5.04 22.13 -28.12
N THR A 57 -4.26 23.20 -28.25
CA THR A 57 -4.49 24.27 -29.23
C THR A 57 -4.31 23.78 -30.67
N ASN A 58 -3.39 22.84 -30.88
CA ASN A 58 -3.16 22.24 -32.19
C ASN A 58 -4.05 21.01 -32.46
N LYS A 59 -5.00 20.69 -31.55
CA LYS A 59 -5.87 19.51 -31.62
C LYS A 59 -5.08 18.22 -31.86
N GLN A 60 -3.91 18.14 -31.24
CA GLN A 60 -3.01 17.02 -31.35
C GLN A 60 -3.58 15.83 -30.58
N LYS A 61 -3.44 14.61 -31.12
CA LYS A 61 -3.80 13.39 -30.39
C LYS A 61 -2.83 13.18 -29.23
N ILE A 62 -3.36 12.91 -28.04
CA ILE A 62 -2.59 12.62 -26.84
C ILE A 62 -2.71 11.13 -26.57
N TYR A 63 -1.58 10.45 -26.40
CA TYR A 63 -1.54 9.07 -25.93
C TYR A 63 -1.20 9.07 -24.44
N LEU A 64 -2.01 8.37 -23.65
CA LEU A 64 -1.91 8.34 -22.18
C LEU A 64 -1.61 6.93 -21.72
N LEU A 65 -0.39 6.68 -21.25
CA LEU A 65 -0.05 5.41 -20.63
C LEU A 65 -0.70 5.30 -19.24
N VAL A 66 -1.44 4.21 -19.01
CA VAL A 66 -2.09 3.89 -17.74
C VAL A 66 -1.27 2.83 -17.04
N ASP A 67 -0.55 3.19 -16.00
CA ASP A 67 0.28 2.26 -15.24
C ASP A 67 -0.54 1.18 -14.49
N SER A 68 0.08 0.03 -14.20
CA SER A 68 -0.64 -1.19 -13.79
C SER A 68 -0.83 -1.35 -12.30
N ASP A 69 -1.24 -0.29 -11.62
CA ASP A 69 -1.75 -0.35 -10.23
C ASP A 69 -2.79 0.75 -9.96
N LEU A 70 -3.23 0.85 -8.70
CA LEU A 70 -4.26 1.82 -8.35
C LEU A 70 -3.80 3.26 -8.58
N ASP A 71 -2.55 3.60 -8.24
CA ASP A 71 -2.03 4.97 -8.40
C ASP A 71 -1.97 5.35 -9.88
N GLY A 72 -1.50 4.44 -10.76
CA GLY A 72 -1.50 4.63 -12.21
C GLY A 72 -2.89 4.81 -12.81
N PHE A 73 -3.89 4.04 -12.34
CA PHE A 73 -5.27 4.22 -12.76
C PHE A 73 -5.88 5.51 -12.24
N MET A 74 -5.61 5.89 -10.98
CA MET A 74 -6.11 7.14 -10.41
C MET A 74 -5.48 8.36 -11.07
N SER A 75 -4.16 8.36 -11.31
CA SER A 75 -3.45 9.46 -11.98
C SER A 75 -3.96 9.68 -13.40
N SER A 76 -4.09 8.59 -14.15
CA SER A 76 -4.53 8.64 -15.55
C SER A 76 -6.00 9.00 -15.69
N SER A 77 -6.89 8.43 -14.84
CA SER A 77 -8.32 8.77 -14.85
C SER A 77 -8.56 10.21 -14.42
N MET A 78 -7.88 10.68 -13.38
CA MET A 78 -7.93 12.06 -12.93
C MET A 78 -7.48 13.03 -14.04
N PHE A 79 -6.34 12.74 -14.67
CA PHE A 79 -5.80 13.54 -15.75
C PHE A 79 -6.73 13.57 -16.97
N TYR A 80 -7.33 12.44 -17.33
CA TYR A 80 -8.34 12.35 -18.38
C TYR A 80 -9.54 13.24 -18.09
N VAL A 81 -10.11 13.15 -16.88
CA VAL A 81 -11.24 14.00 -16.44
C VAL A 81 -10.86 15.48 -16.47
N TYR A 82 -9.67 15.82 -15.97
CA TYR A 82 -9.14 17.17 -15.98
C TYR A 82 -9.05 17.75 -17.40
N CYS A 83 -8.39 17.03 -18.31
CA CYS A 83 -8.20 17.48 -19.68
C CYS A 83 -9.53 17.74 -20.40
N HIS A 84 -10.52 16.85 -20.24
CA HIS A 84 -11.87 17.04 -20.82
C HIS A 84 -12.67 18.17 -20.15
N SER A 85 -12.33 18.54 -18.91
CA SER A 85 -12.91 19.71 -18.24
C SER A 85 -12.34 21.02 -18.78
N VAL A 86 -11.04 21.02 -19.13
CA VAL A 86 -10.35 22.18 -19.71
C VAL A 86 -10.66 22.33 -21.22
N TYR A 87 -10.57 21.23 -21.97
CA TYR A 87 -10.81 21.18 -23.41
C TYR A 87 -11.73 20.00 -23.74
N LYS A 88 -13.01 20.29 -23.92
CA LYS A 88 -14.05 19.27 -24.09
C LYS A 88 -13.79 18.30 -25.24
N ASP A 89 -13.20 18.81 -26.33
CA ASP A 89 -12.94 18.06 -27.56
C ASP A 89 -11.49 17.53 -27.65
N CYS A 90 -10.76 17.45 -26.53
CA CYS A 90 -9.41 16.88 -26.56
C CYS A 90 -9.46 15.38 -26.89
N CYS A 91 -8.51 14.95 -27.74
CA CYS A 91 -8.41 13.56 -28.18
C CYS A 91 -7.37 12.82 -27.36
N ILE A 92 -7.79 12.08 -26.35
CA ILE A 92 -6.91 11.26 -25.50
C ILE A 92 -7.17 9.77 -25.77
N ASN A 93 -6.09 9.04 -26.08
CA ASN A 93 -6.10 7.61 -26.32
C ASN A 93 -5.35 6.92 -25.18
N PRO A 94 -6.05 6.25 -24.24
CA PRO A 94 -5.38 5.49 -23.18
C PRO A 94 -4.73 4.23 -23.75
N ILE A 95 -3.55 3.88 -23.22
CA ILE A 95 -2.79 2.67 -23.52
C ILE A 95 -2.65 1.91 -22.20
N PHE A 96 -2.93 0.60 -22.23
CA PHE A 96 -2.94 -0.23 -21.03
C PHE A 96 -1.91 -1.35 -21.10
N HIS A 97 -1.27 -1.66 -20.00
CA HIS A 97 -0.37 -2.80 -19.88
C HIS A 97 -1.07 -4.16 -19.99
N THR A 98 -0.43 -5.11 -20.61
CA THR A 98 -0.81 -6.52 -20.53
C THR A 98 -0.23 -7.13 -19.25
N GLY A 99 -1.08 -7.60 -18.36
CA GLY A 99 -0.67 -8.10 -17.03
C GLY A 99 -0.30 -6.96 -16.08
N LYS A 100 0.58 -7.23 -15.10
CA LYS A 100 1.14 -6.24 -14.18
C LYS A 100 2.54 -5.87 -14.63
N GLN A 101 2.64 -4.78 -15.35
CA GLN A 101 3.90 -4.17 -15.81
C GLN A 101 3.88 -2.69 -15.46
N HIS A 102 5.02 -2.02 -15.52
CA HIS A 102 5.18 -0.62 -15.17
C HIS A 102 5.99 0.10 -16.25
N GLY A 103 5.68 1.38 -16.48
CA GLY A 103 6.41 2.23 -17.41
C GLY A 103 6.33 1.76 -18.87
N LEU A 104 7.34 2.09 -19.66
CA LEU A 104 7.40 1.76 -21.09
C LEU A 104 7.97 0.35 -21.31
N ASP A 105 7.20 -0.68 -20.96
CA ASP A 105 7.61 -2.08 -21.23
C ASP A 105 7.63 -2.40 -22.73
N ASN A 106 8.21 -3.56 -23.10
CA ASN A 106 8.38 -3.95 -24.49
C ASN A 106 7.04 -4.07 -25.24
N ILE A 107 5.97 -4.53 -24.60
CA ILE A 107 4.65 -4.71 -25.24
C ILE A 107 4.04 -3.35 -25.54
N VAL A 108 4.07 -2.46 -24.55
CA VAL A 108 3.62 -1.07 -24.71
C VAL A 108 4.43 -0.34 -25.77
N MET A 109 5.74 -0.53 -25.81
CA MET A 109 6.60 0.06 -26.85
C MET A 109 6.22 -0.39 -28.25
N GLU A 110 5.96 -1.68 -28.46
CA GLU A 110 5.52 -2.20 -29.76
C GLU A 110 4.13 -1.69 -30.15
N GLU A 111 3.24 -1.48 -29.21
CA GLU A 111 1.95 -0.85 -29.45
C GLU A 111 2.10 0.63 -29.85
N ILE A 112 2.89 1.40 -29.08
CA ILE A 112 3.11 2.83 -29.35
C ILE A 112 3.72 3.05 -30.75
N LYS A 113 4.65 2.21 -31.17
CA LYS A 113 5.30 2.30 -32.49
C LYS A 113 4.34 2.12 -33.68
N GLN A 114 3.16 1.53 -33.46
CA GLN A 114 2.14 1.38 -34.51
C GLN A 114 1.37 2.68 -34.75
N TYR A 115 1.45 3.65 -33.83
CA TYR A 115 0.76 4.92 -33.96
C TYR A 115 1.64 5.99 -34.63
N LYS A 116 0.99 6.98 -35.21
CA LYS A 116 1.69 8.17 -35.70
C LYS A 116 2.23 8.97 -34.51
N PRO A 117 3.52 9.35 -34.52
CA PRO A 117 4.13 10.13 -33.46
C PRO A 117 3.33 11.38 -33.08
N SER A 118 3.17 11.61 -31.78
CA SER A 118 2.37 12.68 -31.20
C SER A 118 2.86 12.97 -29.77
N LEU A 119 1.99 13.48 -28.89
CA LEU A 119 2.31 13.65 -27.48
C LEU A 119 2.00 12.37 -26.70
N LEU A 120 3.02 11.82 -26.05
CA LEU A 120 2.90 10.73 -25.08
C LEU A 120 2.93 11.32 -23.67
N VAL A 121 1.94 10.96 -22.86
CA VAL A 121 1.83 11.30 -21.43
C VAL A 121 2.02 10.03 -20.62
N VAL A 122 3.00 10.04 -19.73
CA VAL A 122 3.28 8.93 -18.81
C VAL A 122 3.09 9.43 -17.39
N LEU A 123 2.17 8.81 -16.66
CA LEU A 123 1.82 9.20 -15.29
C LEU A 123 2.10 8.05 -14.33
N ASP A 124 2.65 8.37 -13.16
CA ASP A 124 2.99 7.40 -12.12
C ASP A 124 4.07 6.37 -12.54
N ALA A 125 4.77 6.64 -13.61
CA ALA A 125 5.86 5.83 -14.14
C ALA A 125 6.75 6.69 -15.04
N GLY A 126 7.83 6.11 -15.58
CA GLY A 126 8.62 6.70 -16.67
C GLY A 126 9.87 7.46 -16.23
N THR A 127 10.09 7.68 -14.93
CA THR A 127 11.30 8.39 -14.45
C THR A 127 12.59 7.73 -14.98
N ASN A 128 12.62 6.41 -15.06
CA ASN A 128 13.81 5.63 -15.40
C ASN A 128 13.79 5.00 -16.81
N ASP A 129 12.80 5.31 -17.64
CA ASP A 129 12.61 4.74 -18.99
C ASP A 129 13.49 5.38 -20.08
N VAL A 130 14.74 5.70 -19.71
CA VAL A 130 15.69 6.48 -20.53
C VAL A 130 15.92 5.88 -21.91
N LYS A 131 16.00 4.55 -22.04
CA LYS A 131 16.24 3.87 -23.32
C LYS A 131 15.02 3.97 -24.23
N GLN A 132 13.85 3.72 -23.68
CA GLN A 132 12.57 3.77 -24.35
C GLN A 132 12.24 5.18 -24.82
N ASP A 133 12.42 6.16 -23.94
CA ASP A 133 12.21 7.57 -24.26
C ASP A 133 13.16 8.06 -25.36
N LYS A 134 14.43 7.63 -25.34
CA LYS A 134 15.39 7.91 -26.41
C LYS A 134 14.93 7.37 -27.75
N GLU A 135 14.44 6.13 -27.77
CA GLU A 135 13.93 5.48 -28.97
C GLU A 135 12.69 6.21 -29.51
N LEU A 136 11.68 6.46 -28.66
CA LEU A 136 10.46 7.18 -29.04
C LEU A 136 10.77 8.60 -29.52
N LYS A 137 11.69 9.30 -28.86
CA LYS A 137 12.12 10.64 -29.28
C LYS A 137 12.75 10.62 -30.69
N SER A 138 13.55 9.58 -31.02
CA SER A 138 14.13 9.43 -32.35
C SER A 138 13.08 9.16 -33.43
N LEU A 139 11.93 8.60 -33.07
CA LEU A 139 10.77 8.38 -33.91
C LEU A 139 9.86 9.61 -34.05
N GLY A 140 10.18 10.70 -33.35
CA GLY A 140 9.43 11.95 -33.43
C GLY A 140 8.35 12.14 -32.35
N TRP A 141 8.29 11.28 -31.34
CA TRP A 141 7.39 11.46 -30.22
C TRP A 141 7.82 12.62 -29.33
N ASP A 142 6.87 13.37 -28.80
CA ASP A 142 7.08 14.26 -27.68
C ASP A 142 6.59 13.59 -26.41
N ILE A 143 7.38 13.64 -25.31
CA ILE A 143 7.12 12.86 -24.11
C ILE A 143 7.07 13.80 -22.91
N ILE A 144 5.99 13.72 -22.14
CA ILE A 144 5.85 14.37 -20.83
C ILE A 144 5.53 13.34 -19.77
N CYS A 145 6.21 13.42 -18.64
CA CYS A 145 6.12 12.46 -17.56
C CYS A 145 5.85 13.17 -16.24
N ALA A 146 4.91 12.66 -15.43
CA ALA A 146 4.67 13.09 -14.05
C ALA A 146 4.71 11.86 -13.13
N ASP A 147 5.75 11.75 -12.33
CA ASP A 147 6.09 10.55 -11.59
C ASP A 147 6.65 10.89 -10.21
N HIS A 148 6.69 9.91 -9.30
CA HIS A 148 7.17 10.05 -7.93
C HIS A 148 8.29 9.06 -7.55
N HIS A 149 8.64 8.15 -8.44
CA HIS A 149 9.68 7.16 -8.21
C HIS A 149 11.08 7.79 -8.12
N GLU A 150 11.97 7.14 -7.39
CA GLU A 150 13.37 7.55 -7.27
C GLU A 150 14.06 7.49 -8.64
N ARG A 151 14.84 8.54 -8.93
CA ARG A 151 15.58 8.63 -10.18
C ARG A 151 16.95 7.97 -10.06
N GLU A 152 17.17 6.92 -10.84
CA GLU A 152 18.47 6.26 -10.95
C GLU A 152 19.41 6.97 -11.95
N LYS A 153 18.85 7.48 -13.07
CA LYS A 153 19.59 8.12 -14.15
C LYS A 153 18.92 9.39 -14.63
N ILE A 154 19.71 10.33 -15.15
CA ILE A 154 19.17 11.52 -15.81
C ILE A 154 18.52 11.11 -17.12
N ASN A 155 17.27 11.54 -17.32
CA ASN A 155 16.50 11.30 -18.54
C ASN A 155 16.33 12.63 -19.32
N PRO A 156 17.12 12.89 -20.37
CA PRO A 156 17.01 14.12 -21.16
C PRO A 156 15.99 14.01 -22.30
N TYR A 157 15.34 12.87 -22.49
CA TYR A 157 14.47 12.61 -23.63
C TYR A 157 12.99 12.88 -23.36
N CYS A 158 12.60 13.04 -22.09
CA CYS A 158 11.26 13.44 -21.71
C CYS A 158 11.26 14.70 -20.82
N THR A 159 10.13 15.40 -20.77
CA THR A 159 9.89 16.48 -19.81
C THR A 159 9.36 15.86 -18.52
N LEU A 160 10.26 15.62 -17.57
CA LEU A 160 9.96 14.93 -16.31
C LEU A 160 9.63 15.92 -15.19
N VAL A 161 8.42 15.80 -14.63
CA VAL A 161 7.99 16.43 -13.36
C VAL A 161 7.98 15.35 -12.30
N ASN A 162 8.79 15.52 -11.25
CA ASN A 162 8.92 14.51 -10.21
C ASN A 162 9.29 15.19 -8.88
N ASN A 163 8.63 14.80 -7.78
CA ASN A 163 8.87 15.34 -6.46
C ASN A 163 10.25 14.97 -5.90
N GLN A 164 10.81 13.81 -6.25
CA GLN A 164 12.13 13.36 -5.77
C GLN A 164 13.25 14.27 -6.31
N ILE A 165 13.18 14.61 -7.60
CA ILE A 165 14.23 15.41 -8.25
C ILE A 165 14.07 16.94 -8.03
N SER A 166 12.89 17.38 -7.61
CA SER A 166 12.57 18.80 -7.43
C SER A 166 13.06 19.26 -6.05
N THR A 167 14.22 19.89 -5.99
CA THR A 167 14.93 20.22 -4.73
C THR A 167 14.16 21.14 -3.78
N LYS A 168 13.26 21.98 -4.31
CA LYS A 168 12.43 22.89 -3.52
C LYS A 168 11.16 22.24 -2.98
N VAL A 169 10.76 21.09 -3.50
CA VAL A 169 9.59 20.35 -3.03
C VAL A 169 9.91 19.68 -1.70
N LYS A 170 9.09 19.92 -0.69
CA LYS A 170 9.29 19.40 0.67
C LYS A 170 8.72 18.00 0.82
N ASN A 171 7.56 17.75 0.20
CA ASN A 171 6.90 16.46 0.27
C ASN A 171 7.51 15.46 -0.72
N LYS A 172 8.34 14.54 -0.21
CA LYS A 172 8.93 13.45 -0.98
C LYS A 172 8.07 12.17 -0.96
N SER A 173 7.02 12.15 -0.15
CA SER A 173 6.12 11.01 0.01
C SER A 173 4.74 11.31 -0.62
N LEU A 174 4.72 11.79 -1.85
CA LEU A 174 3.51 12.06 -2.61
C LEU A 174 3.39 11.03 -3.73
N SER A 175 2.21 10.45 -3.96
CA SER A 175 1.95 9.48 -5.03
C SER A 175 2.04 10.09 -6.43
N GLY A 176 2.13 9.26 -7.46
CA GLY A 176 2.12 9.70 -8.86
C GLY A 176 0.84 10.46 -9.23
N THR A 177 -0.32 10.07 -8.67
CA THR A 177 -1.56 10.85 -8.78
C THR A 177 -1.40 12.24 -8.16
N GLY A 178 -0.73 12.36 -7.03
CA GLY A 178 -0.46 13.64 -6.39
C GLY A 178 0.45 14.54 -7.24
N VAL A 179 1.50 13.99 -7.84
CA VAL A 179 2.38 14.74 -8.78
C VAL A 179 1.59 15.13 -10.03
N SER A 180 0.77 14.24 -10.58
CA SER A 180 -0.12 14.53 -11.71
C SER A 180 -1.12 15.63 -11.38
N TRP A 181 -1.66 15.65 -10.16
CA TRP A 181 -2.53 16.73 -9.67
C TRP A 181 -1.78 18.07 -9.61
N LYS A 182 -0.51 18.08 -9.19
CA LYS A 182 0.33 19.30 -9.19
C LYS A 182 0.47 19.89 -10.59
N VAL A 183 0.62 19.05 -11.61
CA VAL A 183 0.63 19.49 -13.01
C VAL A 183 -0.70 20.11 -13.41
N CYS A 184 -1.83 19.47 -13.09
CA CYS A 184 -3.16 20.02 -13.36
C CYS A 184 -3.37 21.37 -12.65
N LYS A 185 -2.93 21.47 -11.39
CA LYS A 185 -3.03 22.72 -10.61
C LYS A 185 -2.14 23.83 -11.15
N ALA A 186 -0.94 23.50 -11.62
CA ALA A 186 -0.05 24.47 -12.28
C ALA A 186 -0.66 24.97 -13.60
N TYR A 187 -1.27 24.06 -14.36
CA TYR A 187 -1.97 24.42 -15.59
C TYR A 187 -3.17 25.36 -15.31
N ASP A 188 -3.98 25.03 -14.29
CA ASP A 188 -5.07 25.92 -13.82
C ASP A 188 -4.55 27.32 -13.50
N THR A 189 -3.48 27.39 -12.69
CA THR A 189 -2.89 28.68 -12.28
C THR A 189 -2.38 29.48 -13.47
N LYS A 190 -1.75 28.82 -14.44
CA LYS A 190 -1.11 29.47 -15.59
C LYS A 190 -2.10 29.96 -16.64
N TYR A 191 -3.17 29.20 -16.87
CA TYR A 191 -4.12 29.47 -17.96
C TYR A 191 -5.52 29.89 -17.48
N GLY A 192 -5.69 30.14 -16.18
CA GLY A 192 -6.91 30.73 -15.62
C GLY A 192 -8.07 29.75 -15.43
N PHE A 193 -7.78 28.45 -15.25
CA PHE A 193 -8.78 27.44 -14.92
C PHE A 193 -8.84 27.16 -13.41
N ASN A 194 -9.81 26.35 -12.96
CA ASN A 194 -9.96 25.93 -11.57
C ASN A 194 -10.62 24.55 -11.44
N TYR A 195 -10.19 23.58 -12.24
CA TYR A 195 -10.76 22.23 -12.23
C TYR A 195 -10.01 21.26 -11.31
N ALA A 196 -8.70 21.45 -11.11
CA ALA A 196 -7.88 20.53 -10.33
C ALA A 196 -8.38 20.35 -8.89
N ASN A 197 -8.88 21.42 -8.25
CA ASN A 197 -9.36 21.33 -6.86
C ASN A 197 -10.51 20.35 -6.67
N GLY A 198 -11.38 20.16 -7.65
CA GLY A 198 -12.47 19.16 -7.61
C GLY A 198 -12.02 17.71 -7.70
N LEU A 199 -10.73 17.46 -7.96
CA LEU A 199 -10.18 16.13 -8.20
C LEU A 199 -9.33 15.59 -7.04
N ILE A 200 -9.31 16.27 -5.89
CA ILE A 200 -8.49 15.94 -4.71
C ILE A 200 -8.76 14.51 -4.20
N SER A 201 -9.98 13.99 -4.36
CA SER A 201 -10.32 12.63 -3.91
C SER A 201 -9.54 11.52 -4.64
N TYR A 202 -9.17 11.73 -5.91
CA TYR A 202 -8.29 10.81 -6.62
C TYR A 202 -6.92 10.72 -5.94
N VAL A 203 -6.34 11.88 -5.56
CA VAL A 203 -5.06 11.96 -4.84
C VAL A 203 -5.14 11.30 -3.47
N ALA A 204 -6.20 11.57 -2.72
CA ALA A 204 -6.37 10.98 -1.38
C ALA A 204 -6.39 9.45 -1.43
N ILE A 205 -7.16 8.88 -2.36
CA ILE A 205 -7.30 7.42 -2.53
C ILE A 205 -5.98 6.81 -3.01
N ALA A 206 -5.30 7.47 -3.93
CA ALA A 206 -4.00 7.02 -4.44
C ALA A 206 -2.92 7.05 -3.34
N ASN A 207 -2.81 8.14 -2.56
CA ASN A 207 -1.88 8.21 -1.44
C ASN A 207 -2.11 7.09 -0.40
N ILE A 208 -3.38 6.72 -0.15
CA ILE A 208 -3.72 5.60 0.74
C ILE A 208 -3.31 4.28 0.08
N GLY A 209 -3.57 4.13 -1.21
CA GLY A 209 -3.33 2.89 -1.96
C GLY A 209 -1.87 2.55 -2.14
N ASP A 210 -1.04 3.57 -2.34
CA ASP A 210 0.41 3.44 -2.53
C ASP A 210 1.19 3.58 -1.20
N GLY A 211 0.49 3.68 -0.06
CA GLY A 211 1.14 3.73 1.26
C GLY A 211 1.96 4.99 1.50
N MET A 212 1.53 6.13 0.97
CA MET A 212 2.22 7.38 1.19
C MET A 212 2.10 7.87 2.63
N SER A 213 3.19 8.36 3.19
CA SER A 213 3.25 8.80 4.59
C SER A 213 2.35 10.03 4.84
N PHE A 214 1.48 9.92 5.86
CA PHE A 214 0.64 11.02 6.33
C PHE A 214 1.32 11.94 7.35
N LEU A 215 2.61 11.75 7.62
CA LEU A 215 3.39 12.67 8.47
C LEU A 215 3.53 14.07 7.85
N THR A 216 3.37 14.18 6.53
CA THR A 216 3.46 15.46 5.84
C THR A 216 2.13 16.22 5.89
N PRO A 217 2.13 17.55 6.18
CA PRO A 217 0.90 18.36 6.18
C PRO A 217 0.15 18.34 4.84
N GLU A 218 0.88 18.14 3.74
CA GLU A 218 0.29 18.10 2.40
C GLU A 218 -0.53 16.84 2.17
N ASN A 219 0.03 15.65 2.46
CA ASN A 219 -0.70 14.39 2.32
C ASN A 219 -1.92 14.35 3.24
N GLU A 220 -1.79 14.91 4.45
CA GLU A 220 -2.93 15.08 5.34
C GLU A 220 -4.00 16.01 4.76
N THR A 221 -3.58 17.10 4.12
CA THR A 221 -4.53 18.02 3.46
C THR A 221 -5.29 17.30 2.34
N PHE A 222 -4.59 16.54 1.49
CA PHE A 222 -5.23 15.73 0.45
C PHE A 222 -6.19 14.69 1.04
N ARG A 223 -5.74 13.96 2.06
CA ARG A 223 -6.56 12.95 2.74
C ARG A 223 -7.80 13.58 3.37
N TYR A 224 -7.63 14.65 4.15
CA TYR A 224 -8.72 15.31 4.87
C TYR A 224 -9.84 15.75 3.93
N TRP A 225 -9.52 16.46 2.86
CA TRP A 225 -10.51 16.96 1.92
C TRP A 225 -10.98 15.86 0.95
N GLY A 226 -10.07 15.07 0.43
CA GLY A 226 -10.39 14.09 -0.60
C GLY A 226 -11.21 12.89 -0.12
N THR A 227 -11.16 12.54 1.19
CA THR A 227 -12.02 11.49 1.75
C THR A 227 -13.38 12.02 2.25
N ARG A 228 -13.52 13.32 2.44
CA ARG A 228 -14.78 13.97 2.86
C ARG A 228 -15.61 14.47 1.68
N ASP A 229 -14.94 14.94 0.65
CA ASP A 229 -15.59 15.40 -0.58
C ASP A 229 -15.19 14.50 -1.75
N ILE A 230 -15.78 13.30 -1.77
CA ILE A 230 -15.52 12.30 -2.82
C ILE A 230 -16.09 12.80 -4.15
N HIS A 231 -15.24 12.86 -5.17
CA HIS A 231 -15.65 13.19 -6.53
C HIS A 231 -16.76 12.23 -7.01
N TYR A 232 -17.75 12.76 -7.72
CA TYR A 232 -18.96 12.00 -8.09
C TYR A 232 -18.68 10.71 -8.87
N ASN A 233 -17.64 10.67 -9.71
CA ASN A 233 -17.23 9.46 -10.43
C ASN A 233 -16.75 8.34 -9.48
N LEU A 234 -16.18 8.68 -8.33
CA LEU A 234 -15.62 7.73 -7.36
C LEU A 234 -16.64 7.30 -6.30
N LYS A 235 -17.72 8.08 -6.11
CA LYS A 235 -18.76 7.77 -5.10
C LYS A 235 -19.30 6.34 -5.19
N PRO A 236 -19.68 5.81 -6.37
CA PRO A 236 -20.19 4.44 -6.47
C PRO A 236 -19.18 3.40 -5.97
N PHE A 237 -17.90 3.56 -6.33
CA PHE A 237 -16.84 2.66 -5.89
C PHE A 237 -16.63 2.73 -4.38
N VAL A 238 -16.58 3.94 -3.80
CA VAL A 238 -16.43 4.13 -2.35
C VAL A 238 -17.62 3.54 -1.60
N CYS A 239 -18.84 3.83 -2.01
CA CYS A 239 -20.06 3.32 -1.37
C CYS A 239 -20.12 1.80 -1.41
N ASP A 240 -19.77 1.19 -2.54
CA ASP A 240 -19.89 -0.24 -2.74
C ASP A 240 -18.75 -1.04 -2.07
N PHE A 241 -17.52 -0.52 -2.10
CA PHE A 241 -16.36 -1.20 -1.51
C PHE A 241 -16.14 -0.89 -0.04
N ASN A 242 -16.41 0.33 0.41
CA ASN A 242 -16.09 0.80 1.75
C ASN A 242 -17.32 0.92 2.68
N GLY A 243 -18.54 0.76 2.16
CA GLY A 243 -19.76 0.91 2.95
C GLY A 243 -19.93 2.30 3.57
N TYR A 244 -19.56 3.36 2.85
CA TYR A 244 -19.57 4.77 3.28
C TYR A 244 -18.51 5.14 4.35
N LEU A 245 -17.64 4.21 4.73
CA LEU A 245 -16.52 4.52 5.62
C LEU A 245 -15.41 5.24 4.84
N THR A 246 -14.85 6.27 5.46
CA THR A 246 -13.84 7.14 4.82
C THR A 246 -12.51 7.19 5.58
N ASP A 247 -12.27 6.21 6.45
CA ASP A 247 -10.97 6.04 7.09
C ASP A 247 -9.99 5.26 6.18
N ASN A 248 -8.70 5.43 6.44
CA ASN A 248 -7.64 4.83 5.61
C ASN A 248 -7.74 3.30 5.54
N LYS A 249 -8.13 2.64 6.64
CA LYS A 249 -8.29 1.18 6.70
C LYS A 249 -9.38 0.69 5.77
N SER A 250 -10.52 1.38 5.74
CA SER A 250 -11.64 1.08 4.85
C SER A 250 -11.24 1.22 3.38
N PHE A 251 -10.54 2.29 3.00
CA PHE A 251 -10.02 2.44 1.64
C PHE A 251 -9.03 1.33 1.29
N SER A 252 -8.05 1.03 2.17
CA SER A 252 -7.03 0.02 1.92
C SER A 252 -7.62 -1.38 1.73
N PHE A 253 -8.53 -1.82 2.60
CA PHE A 253 -9.14 -3.14 2.52
C PHE A 253 -10.34 -3.21 1.56
N GLY A 254 -10.98 -2.09 1.26
CA GLY A 254 -12.10 -1.98 0.33
C GLY A 254 -11.63 -1.66 -1.10
N MET A 255 -11.61 -0.38 -1.44
CA MET A 255 -11.39 0.10 -2.82
C MET A 255 -10.04 -0.34 -3.39
N VAL A 256 -8.95 -0.18 -2.62
CA VAL A 256 -7.58 -0.48 -3.08
C VAL A 256 -7.44 -1.97 -3.44
N THR A 257 -7.85 -2.87 -2.55
CA THR A 257 -7.70 -4.32 -2.79
C THR A 257 -8.57 -4.83 -3.92
N ASN A 258 -9.79 -4.33 -4.06
CA ASN A 258 -10.71 -4.74 -5.11
C ASN A 258 -10.22 -4.28 -6.50
N ILE A 259 -9.84 -3.01 -6.65
CA ILE A 259 -9.34 -2.46 -7.91
C ILE A 259 -8.02 -3.11 -8.30
N ASN A 260 -7.06 -3.23 -7.38
CA ASN A 260 -5.79 -3.93 -7.64
C ASN A 260 -5.96 -5.40 -8.03
N SER A 261 -7.03 -6.06 -7.57
CA SER A 261 -7.33 -7.43 -7.98
C SER A 261 -7.75 -7.51 -9.46
N LEU A 262 -8.53 -6.54 -9.94
CA LEU A 262 -8.88 -6.45 -11.35
C LEU A 262 -7.66 -6.11 -12.21
N ILE A 263 -6.84 -5.16 -11.80
CA ILE A 263 -5.63 -4.76 -12.55
C ILE A 263 -4.69 -5.95 -12.73
N ARG A 264 -4.56 -6.83 -11.71
CA ARG A 264 -3.69 -8.01 -11.76
C ARG A 264 -4.28 -9.18 -12.53
N LEU A 265 -5.57 -9.45 -12.41
CA LEU A 265 -6.20 -10.70 -12.85
C LEU A 265 -7.26 -10.50 -13.94
N GLY A 266 -7.65 -9.26 -14.21
CA GLY A 266 -8.63 -8.89 -15.23
C GLY A 266 -8.05 -8.95 -16.64
N THR A 267 -8.95 -8.99 -17.62
CA THR A 267 -8.62 -8.88 -19.03
C THR A 267 -8.27 -7.43 -19.41
N GLN A 268 -7.69 -7.22 -20.58
CA GLN A 268 -7.45 -5.88 -21.14
C GLN A 268 -8.75 -5.07 -21.21
N LYS A 269 -9.83 -5.71 -21.64
CA LYS A 269 -11.16 -5.10 -21.69
C LYS A 269 -11.69 -4.69 -20.31
N ASP A 270 -11.45 -5.50 -19.27
CA ASP A 270 -11.85 -5.14 -17.90
C ASP A 270 -11.11 -3.89 -17.41
N LYS A 271 -9.81 -3.77 -17.74
CA LYS A 271 -8.99 -2.60 -17.41
C LYS A 271 -9.51 -1.34 -18.11
N GLU A 272 -9.82 -1.45 -19.39
CA GLU A 272 -10.39 -0.36 -20.17
C GLU A 272 -11.74 0.10 -19.60
N ILE A 273 -12.63 -0.83 -19.29
CA ILE A 273 -13.92 -0.56 -18.66
C ILE A 273 -13.72 0.12 -17.29
N LEU A 274 -12.81 -0.38 -16.46
CA LEU A 274 -12.49 0.22 -15.17
C LEU A 274 -12.02 1.67 -15.33
N PHE A 275 -11.10 1.93 -16.27
CA PHE A 275 -10.59 3.27 -16.53
C PHE A 275 -11.74 4.25 -16.91
N TYR A 276 -12.58 3.87 -17.87
CA TYR A 276 -13.67 4.73 -18.29
C TYR A 276 -14.77 4.90 -17.23
N ALA A 277 -14.98 3.89 -16.37
CA ALA A 277 -15.86 4.01 -15.21
C ALA A 277 -15.30 5.00 -14.17
N LEU A 278 -14.00 4.94 -13.88
CA LEU A 278 -13.33 5.92 -13.02
C LEU A 278 -13.34 7.34 -13.61
N CYS A 279 -13.41 7.45 -14.94
CA CYS A 279 -13.58 8.73 -15.63
C CYS A 279 -15.05 9.21 -15.69
N GLY A 280 -16.01 8.42 -15.23
CA GLY A 280 -17.44 8.73 -15.32
C GLY A 280 -17.99 8.73 -16.75
N LYS A 281 -17.39 7.94 -17.65
CA LYS A 281 -17.84 7.79 -19.04
C LYS A 281 -18.77 6.62 -19.26
N ILE A 282 -18.76 5.66 -18.35
CA ILE A 282 -19.63 4.48 -18.32
C ILE A 282 -20.07 4.19 -16.89
N GLU A 283 -21.20 3.51 -16.75
CA GLU A 283 -21.75 3.14 -15.45
C GLU A 283 -20.85 2.10 -14.75
N PRO A 284 -20.57 2.25 -13.45
CA PRO A 284 -19.55 1.46 -12.77
C PRO A 284 -20.02 0.11 -12.19
N GLU A 285 -21.34 -0.17 -12.15
CA GLU A 285 -21.90 -1.29 -11.40
C GLU A 285 -21.36 -2.64 -11.86
N GLU A 286 -21.28 -2.86 -13.18
CA GLU A 286 -20.78 -4.13 -13.73
C GLU A 286 -19.30 -4.36 -13.37
N ILE A 287 -18.48 -3.33 -13.54
CA ILE A 287 -17.03 -3.45 -13.26
C ILE A 287 -16.74 -3.59 -11.76
N ILE A 288 -17.53 -2.96 -10.90
CA ILE A 288 -17.49 -3.16 -9.45
C ILE A 288 -17.75 -4.64 -9.11
N CYS A 289 -18.75 -5.27 -9.74
CA CYS A 289 -19.01 -6.71 -9.56
C CYS A 289 -17.83 -7.58 -10.03
N VAL A 290 -17.19 -7.21 -11.14
CA VAL A 290 -15.98 -7.90 -11.64
C VAL A 290 -14.83 -7.76 -10.63
N CYS A 291 -14.57 -6.56 -10.12
CA CYS A 291 -13.56 -6.32 -9.07
C CYS A 291 -13.76 -7.25 -7.87
N LYS A 292 -14.98 -7.33 -7.32
CA LYS A 292 -15.30 -8.20 -6.17
C LYS A 292 -15.09 -9.69 -6.48
N LYS A 293 -15.49 -10.15 -7.66
CA LYS A 293 -15.26 -11.53 -8.10
C LYS A 293 -13.77 -11.85 -8.20
N LEU A 294 -12.99 -10.95 -8.80
CA LEU A 294 -11.56 -11.12 -8.96
C LEU A 294 -10.82 -11.01 -7.61
N HIS A 295 -11.24 -10.14 -6.70
CA HIS A 295 -10.72 -10.09 -5.34
C HIS A 295 -10.96 -11.40 -4.57
N SER A 296 -12.17 -11.96 -4.66
CA SER A 296 -12.49 -13.26 -4.06
C SER A 296 -11.68 -14.40 -4.70
N LYS A 297 -11.46 -14.35 -6.02
CA LYS A 297 -10.59 -15.31 -6.73
C LYS A 297 -9.15 -15.17 -6.26
N GLN A 298 -8.60 -13.95 -6.26
CA GLN A 298 -7.23 -13.66 -5.79
C GLN A 298 -6.98 -14.20 -4.38
N SER A 299 -7.93 -14.04 -3.46
CA SER A 299 -7.82 -14.53 -2.09
C SER A 299 -7.77 -16.06 -2.04
N ARG A 300 -8.61 -16.75 -2.83
CA ARG A 300 -8.60 -18.23 -2.93
C ARG A 300 -7.31 -18.74 -3.57
N ASP A 301 -6.88 -18.12 -4.68
CA ASP A 301 -5.68 -18.53 -5.42
C ASP A 301 -4.43 -18.32 -4.56
N THR A 302 -4.32 -17.19 -3.85
CA THR A 302 -3.21 -16.92 -2.91
C THR A 302 -3.14 -17.96 -1.80
N LYS A 303 -4.30 -18.36 -1.25
CA LYS A 303 -4.35 -19.41 -0.24
C LYS A 303 -3.95 -20.77 -0.80
N SER A 304 -4.44 -21.14 -1.98
CA SER A 304 -4.10 -22.39 -2.64
C SER A 304 -2.61 -22.47 -2.97
N LEU A 305 -2.01 -21.38 -3.47
CA LEU A 305 -0.58 -21.30 -3.74
C LEU A 305 0.24 -21.57 -2.46
N LEU A 306 -0.08 -20.90 -1.36
CA LEU A 306 0.59 -21.10 -0.08
C LEU A 306 0.52 -22.53 0.43
N GLU A 307 -0.63 -23.19 0.26
CA GLU A 307 -0.86 -24.53 0.80
C GLU A 307 -0.26 -25.65 -0.09
N LYS A 308 -0.06 -25.43 -1.40
CA LYS A 308 0.22 -26.50 -2.35
C LYS A 308 1.40 -26.27 -3.29
N ASP A 309 1.74 -25.03 -3.56
CA ASP A 309 2.61 -24.69 -4.69
C ASP A 309 3.85 -23.86 -4.27
N VAL A 310 4.08 -23.68 -2.95
CA VAL A 310 5.25 -22.96 -2.43
C VAL A 310 6.20 -23.94 -1.75
N ASP A 311 7.44 -24.00 -2.25
CA ASP A 311 8.53 -24.74 -1.67
C ASP A 311 9.50 -23.77 -0.97
N ILE A 312 9.82 -24.04 0.30
CA ILE A 312 10.89 -23.33 1.02
C ILE A 312 12.21 -23.96 0.62
N ILE A 313 13.01 -23.23 -0.14
CA ILE A 313 14.33 -23.66 -0.61
C ILE A 313 15.37 -23.50 0.50
N TYR A 314 15.27 -22.41 1.26
CA TYR A 314 16.17 -22.10 2.37
C TYR A 314 15.43 -21.35 3.48
N ASN A 315 15.65 -21.72 4.74
CA ASN A 315 15.03 -21.13 5.91
C ASN A 315 16.08 -20.67 6.93
N GLY A 316 16.80 -19.60 6.60
CA GLY A 316 17.74 -18.94 7.49
C GLY A 316 17.22 -17.65 8.09
N LYS A 317 18.08 -16.62 8.13
CA LYS A 317 17.73 -15.25 8.55
C LYS A 317 16.74 -14.61 7.57
N ILE A 318 16.86 -14.96 6.29
CA ILE A 318 15.94 -14.63 5.20
C ILE A 318 15.42 -15.96 4.64
N ILE A 319 14.15 -16.06 4.34
CA ILE A 319 13.57 -17.25 3.71
C ILE A 319 13.62 -17.08 2.20
N LEU A 320 14.26 -18.03 1.51
CA LEU A 320 14.13 -18.18 0.06
C LEU A 320 13.06 -19.23 -0.22
N ALA A 321 12.09 -18.88 -1.03
CA ALA A 321 11.01 -19.78 -1.43
C ALA A 321 10.73 -19.67 -2.92
N ARG A 322 10.13 -20.70 -3.47
CA ARG A 322 9.80 -20.78 -4.89
C ARG A 322 8.37 -21.22 -5.10
N VAL A 323 7.68 -20.55 -6.03
CA VAL A 323 6.37 -20.98 -6.50
C VAL A 323 6.57 -21.91 -7.71
N SER A 324 5.94 -23.09 -7.68
CA SER A 324 6.03 -24.09 -8.76
C SER A 324 5.30 -23.67 -10.04
N LYS A 325 4.38 -22.72 -9.95
CA LYS A 325 3.55 -22.23 -11.07
C LYS A 325 3.76 -20.75 -11.32
N SER A 326 3.76 -20.33 -12.59
CA SER A 326 3.77 -18.92 -12.94
C SER A 326 2.51 -18.21 -12.43
N THR A 327 2.69 -17.10 -11.69
CA THR A 327 1.60 -16.37 -11.06
C THR A 327 1.94 -14.88 -10.88
N PRO A 328 0.98 -13.96 -11.07
CA PRO A 328 1.14 -12.55 -10.72
C PRO A 328 0.97 -12.27 -9.21
N LEU A 329 0.86 -13.31 -8.37
CA LEU A 329 0.51 -13.19 -6.94
C LEU A 329 1.72 -13.35 -6.00
N THR A 330 2.95 -13.43 -6.52
CA THR A 330 4.17 -13.64 -5.70
C THR A 330 4.26 -12.64 -4.54
N GLY A 331 3.97 -11.35 -4.78
CA GLY A 331 4.03 -10.32 -3.73
C GLY A 331 3.00 -10.53 -2.61
N LEU A 332 1.80 -11.04 -2.93
CA LEU A 332 0.76 -11.32 -1.92
C LEU A 332 1.09 -12.59 -1.12
N VAL A 333 1.61 -13.61 -1.80
CA VAL A 333 2.06 -14.85 -1.16
C VAL A 333 3.24 -14.54 -0.23
N ALA A 334 4.26 -13.80 -0.70
CA ALA A 334 5.40 -13.39 0.10
C ALA A 334 4.97 -12.57 1.34
N ASN A 335 3.99 -11.68 1.20
CA ASN A 335 3.48 -10.88 2.32
C ASN A 335 2.80 -11.74 3.40
N LYS A 336 2.04 -12.77 2.99
CA LYS A 336 1.44 -13.73 3.93
C LYS A 336 2.49 -14.59 4.62
N MET A 337 3.48 -15.10 3.87
CA MET A 337 4.60 -15.84 4.44
C MET A 337 5.38 -14.99 5.44
N MET A 338 5.64 -13.72 5.13
CA MET A 338 6.31 -12.79 6.04
C MET A 338 5.52 -12.66 7.35
N GLY A 339 4.20 -12.52 7.30
CA GLY A 339 3.35 -12.47 8.50
C GLY A 339 3.35 -13.78 9.30
N GLU A 340 3.44 -14.94 8.65
CA GLU A 340 3.47 -16.25 9.32
C GLU A 340 4.82 -16.58 9.94
N HIS A 341 5.93 -16.21 9.28
CA HIS A 341 7.29 -16.54 9.72
C HIS A 341 7.98 -15.41 10.48
N ASN A 342 7.46 -14.20 10.43
CA ASN A 342 8.08 -12.97 10.98
C ASN A 342 9.54 -12.77 10.51
N LYS A 343 9.84 -13.13 9.27
CA LYS A 343 11.15 -13.06 8.61
C LYS A 343 11.02 -12.40 7.24
N PRO A 344 12.12 -11.82 6.72
CA PRO A 344 12.16 -11.43 5.31
C PRO A 344 11.96 -12.64 4.39
N ILE A 345 11.19 -12.45 3.33
CA ILE A 345 10.86 -13.48 2.33
C ILE A 345 11.30 -13.02 0.95
N ILE A 346 12.09 -13.84 0.28
CA ILE A 346 12.37 -13.76 -1.16
C ILE A 346 11.59 -14.89 -1.81
N LEU A 347 10.47 -14.57 -2.47
CA LEU A 347 9.63 -15.55 -3.16
C LEU A 347 9.75 -15.36 -4.65
N THR A 348 10.19 -16.41 -5.35
CA THR A 348 10.45 -16.38 -6.79
C THR A 348 9.66 -17.45 -7.54
N GLN A 349 9.60 -17.30 -8.84
CA GLN A 349 9.13 -18.29 -9.82
C GLN A 349 10.14 -18.38 -10.96
N ARG A 350 10.19 -19.53 -11.60
CA ARG A 350 11.14 -19.78 -12.69
C ARG A 350 10.69 -19.12 -13.99
N ASP A 351 11.62 -18.45 -14.67
CA ASP A 351 11.48 -17.89 -16.01
C ASP A 351 12.76 -18.21 -16.81
N GLY A 352 12.78 -19.37 -17.46
CA GLY A 352 13.99 -19.91 -18.09
C GLY A 352 15.08 -20.22 -17.06
N GLU A 353 16.24 -19.59 -17.23
CA GLU A 353 17.40 -19.67 -16.31
C GLU A 353 17.36 -18.57 -15.23
N GLU A 354 16.34 -17.75 -15.23
CA GLU A 354 16.13 -16.64 -14.31
C GLU A 354 15.05 -16.99 -13.29
N LEU A 355 15.21 -16.49 -12.07
CA LEU A 355 14.23 -16.52 -11.00
C LEU A 355 13.72 -15.11 -10.77
N LYS A 356 12.43 -14.88 -11.03
CA LYS A 356 11.76 -13.58 -10.88
C LYS A 356 10.72 -13.64 -9.78
N GLY A 357 10.56 -12.56 -9.02
CA GLY A 357 9.56 -12.58 -7.97
C GLY A 357 9.48 -11.33 -7.13
N SER A 358 9.13 -11.51 -5.86
CA SER A 358 8.86 -10.42 -4.93
C SER A 358 9.55 -10.65 -3.59
N VAL A 359 10.09 -9.57 -3.03
CA VAL A 359 10.60 -9.54 -1.67
C VAL A 359 9.62 -8.81 -0.77
N ARG A 360 9.41 -9.34 0.44
CA ARG A 360 8.69 -8.69 1.52
C ARG A 360 9.48 -8.85 2.81
N SER A 361 9.60 -7.77 3.57
CA SER A 361 10.48 -7.73 4.75
C SER A 361 9.90 -6.86 5.86
N PRO A 362 10.02 -7.28 7.13
CA PRO A 362 9.68 -6.44 8.29
C PRO A 362 10.72 -5.35 8.57
N ILE A 363 11.87 -5.41 7.91
CA ILE A 363 13.00 -4.48 8.05
C ILE A 363 13.38 -3.90 6.68
N ASP A 364 14.16 -2.83 6.67
CA ASP A 364 14.75 -2.29 5.45
C ASP A 364 15.81 -3.28 4.93
N LEU A 365 15.52 -3.94 3.82
CA LEU A 365 16.29 -5.08 3.33
C LEU A 365 16.98 -4.82 1.99
N LYS A 366 16.44 -3.95 1.15
CA LYS A 366 16.91 -3.75 -0.22
C LYS A 366 18.41 -3.45 -0.29
N ASP A 367 18.89 -2.57 0.58
CA ASP A 367 20.31 -2.16 0.62
C ASP A 367 21.21 -3.18 1.34
N ILE A 368 20.63 -4.15 2.05
CA ILE A 368 21.38 -5.25 2.69
C ILE A 368 21.73 -6.32 1.66
N LEU A 369 20.89 -6.51 0.63
CA LEU A 369 21.12 -7.53 -0.39
C LEU A 369 22.23 -7.09 -1.37
N PRO A 370 23.17 -7.98 -1.73
CA PRO A 370 24.31 -7.66 -2.57
C PRO A 370 23.88 -7.47 -4.02
N SER A 371 24.02 -6.26 -4.56
CA SER A 371 23.55 -5.91 -5.91
C SER A 371 24.16 -6.74 -7.04
N ASN A 372 25.36 -7.29 -6.85
CA ASN A 372 26.05 -8.12 -7.85
C ASN A 372 25.49 -9.53 -8.02
N LEU A 373 24.67 -10.02 -7.08
CA LEU A 373 24.03 -11.35 -7.16
C LEU A 373 22.62 -11.29 -7.76
N PHE A 374 22.06 -10.09 -7.90
CA PHE A 374 20.72 -9.86 -8.42
C PHE A 374 20.79 -9.12 -9.76
N ASN A 375 19.91 -9.48 -10.71
CA ASN A 375 19.76 -8.76 -11.96
C ASN A 375 19.12 -7.38 -11.72
N TYR A 376 18.15 -7.35 -10.79
CA TYR A 376 17.54 -6.12 -10.26
C TYR A 376 16.86 -6.34 -8.92
N ASN A 377 16.72 -5.26 -8.15
CA ASN A 377 15.89 -5.10 -6.96
C ASN A 377 15.17 -3.75 -7.07
N LEU A 378 13.90 -3.75 -7.56
CA LEU A 378 13.15 -2.54 -7.90
C LEU A 378 11.94 -2.35 -6.98
N GLY A 379 11.84 -1.20 -6.33
CA GLY A 379 10.78 -0.86 -5.38
C GLY A 379 11.31 -0.29 -4.07
N HIS A 380 10.48 -0.33 -3.02
CA HIS A 380 10.77 0.22 -1.70
C HIS A 380 11.65 -0.72 -0.84
N GLN A 381 12.26 -0.20 0.21
CA GLN A 381 13.19 -0.94 1.08
C GLN A 381 12.64 -2.26 1.64
N ARG A 382 11.33 -2.32 1.92
CA ARG A 382 10.65 -3.48 2.55
C ARG A 382 9.79 -4.29 1.59
N ALA A 383 9.55 -3.78 0.37
CA ALA A 383 8.65 -4.39 -0.61
C ALA A 383 9.12 -4.06 -2.02
N PHE A 384 9.73 -5.02 -2.71
CA PHE A 384 10.29 -4.80 -4.04
C PHE A 384 10.20 -6.06 -4.91
N GLY A 385 10.27 -5.83 -6.24
CA GLY A 385 10.46 -6.88 -7.23
C GLY A 385 11.94 -7.26 -7.32
N THR A 386 12.21 -8.52 -7.55
CA THR A 386 13.59 -9.06 -7.63
C THR A 386 13.74 -10.05 -8.76
N SER A 387 14.95 -10.14 -9.27
CA SER A 387 15.34 -11.21 -10.18
C SER A 387 16.83 -11.55 -10.02
N TYR A 388 17.15 -12.83 -10.15
CA TYR A 388 18.51 -13.35 -10.16
C TYR A 388 18.64 -14.61 -11.00
N GLN A 389 19.86 -14.94 -11.45
CA GLN A 389 20.15 -16.17 -12.18
C GLN A 389 20.10 -17.38 -11.22
N ILE A 390 19.57 -18.51 -11.69
CA ILE A 390 19.53 -19.75 -10.88
C ILE A 390 20.93 -20.12 -10.38
N SER A 391 21.97 -19.88 -11.16
CA SER A 391 23.36 -20.11 -10.78
C SER A 391 23.82 -19.34 -9.54
N ASN A 392 23.21 -18.18 -9.26
CA ASN A 392 23.56 -17.32 -8.13
C ASN A 392 22.85 -17.73 -6.83
N GLU A 393 21.90 -18.69 -6.87
CA GLU A 393 21.09 -19.05 -5.69
C GLU A 393 21.94 -19.52 -4.52
N LYS A 394 22.98 -20.31 -4.80
CA LYS A 394 23.92 -20.78 -3.77
C LYS A 394 24.69 -19.61 -3.15
N ASP A 395 25.19 -18.71 -3.96
CA ASP A 395 25.96 -17.56 -3.48
C ASP A 395 25.08 -16.60 -2.65
N ILE A 396 23.80 -16.48 -3.00
CA ILE A 396 22.81 -15.72 -2.21
C ILE A 396 22.60 -16.39 -0.83
N ILE A 397 22.47 -17.72 -0.78
CA ILE A 397 22.35 -18.46 0.48
C ILE A 397 23.62 -18.29 1.33
N ASP A 398 24.79 -18.48 0.73
CA ASP A 398 26.08 -18.32 1.42
C ASP A 398 26.26 -16.90 1.96
N TYR A 399 25.81 -15.89 1.20
CA TYR A 399 25.78 -14.50 1.69
C TYR A 399 24.84 -14.31 2.88
N ILE A 400 23.62 -14.85 2.82
CA ILE A 400 22.64 -14.76 3.93
C ILE A 400 23.21 -15.42 5.20
N ASP A 401 23.90 -16.53 5.07
CA ASP A 401 24.54 -17.22 6.19
C ASP A 401 25.70 -16.42 6.79
N SER A 402 26.45 -15.70 5.95
CA SER A 402 27.58 -14.85 6.36
C SER A 402 27.14 -13.60 7.15
N LEU A 403 25.88 -13.17 7.06
CA LEU A 403 25.38 -12.06 7.84
C LEU A 403 25.46 -12.39 9.34
N GLU A 404 26.09 -11.58 10.15
CA GLU A 404 26.14 -11.79 11.62
C GLU A 404 24.74 -11.71 12.22
N SER A 405 23.99 -10.66 11.90
CA SER A 405 22.58 -10.45 12.30
C SER A 405 21.85 -9.56 11.29
N LEU A 406 20.55 -9.66 11.27
CA LEU A 406 19.69 -8.65 10.64
C LEU A 406 19.29 -7.61 11.69
N PRO A 407 19.01 -6.35 11.28
CA PRO A 407 18.43 -5.37 12.17
C PRO A 407 17.17 -5.92 12.85
N GLU A 408 17.06 -5.75 14.16
CA GLU A 408 15.82 -6.12 14.83
C GLU A 408 14.73 -5.10 14.51
N PRO A 409 13.53 -5.55 14.07
CA PRO A 409 12.43 -4.63 13.90
C PRO A 409 12.05 -4.02 15.26
N THR A 410 12.11 -2.72 15.35
CA THR A 410 11.60 -1.97 16.51
C THR A 410 10.13 -1.69 16.30
N GLN A 411 9.30 -2.09 17.24
CA GLN A 411 7.88 -1.77 17.23
C GLN A 411 7.56 -0.77 18.33
N ALA A 412 7.26 0.47 17.93
CA ALA A 412 6.70 1.45 18.84
C ALA A 412 5.28 1.01 19.24
N VAL A 413 5.01 0.97 20.53
CA VAL A 413 3.68 0.71 21.07
C VAL A 413 3.22 1.92 21.86
N PHE A 414 1.91 2.10 21.97
CA PHE A 414 1.35 3.23 22.70
C PHE A 414 1.76 3.17 24.18
N MET A 415 1.57 1.99 24.80
CA MET A 415 2.05 1.71 26.16
C MET A 415 2.24 0.22 26.39
N SER A 416 2.98 -0.13 27.44
CA SER A 416 3.13 -1.51 27.93
C SER A 416 2.36 -1.71 29.22
N LEU A 417 1.54 -2.77 29.28
CA LEU A 417 0.72 -3.13 30.43
C LEU A 417 1.07 -4.54 30.90
N ARG A 418 1.02 -4.77 32.20
CA ARG A 418 1.23 -6.10 32.78
C ARG A 418 -0.05 -6.94 32.87
N THR A 419 -1.19 -6.30 32.70
CA THR A 419 -2.51 -6.92 32.86
C THR A 419 -3.46 -6.36 31.82
N SER A 420 -4.72 -6.83 31.82
CA SER A 420 -5.81 -6.32 30.99
C SER A 420 -6.33 -4.93 31.36
N ASP A 421 -5.75 -4.28 32.36
CA ASP A 421 -6.20 -2.98 32.86
C ASP A 421 -5.81 -1.84 31.90
N VAL A 422 -6.52 -1.79 30.77
CA VAL A 422 -6.36 -0.78 29.73
C VAL A 422 -7.10 0.50 30.19
N PRO A 423 -6.44 1.68 30.19
CA PRO A 423 -7.11 2.93 30.48
C PRO A 423 -8.32 3.15 29.56
N ASN A 424 -9.49 3.39 30.17
CA ASN A 424 -10.76 3.49 29.43
C ASN A 424 -10.76 4.58 28.36
N TYR A 425 -10.05 5.68 28.57
CA TYR A 425 -9.98 6.79 27.64
C TYR A 425 -9.34 6.41 26.29
N LEU A 426 -8.47 5.37 26.25
CA LEU A 426 -7.80 4.96 25.03
C LEU A 426 -8.77 4.49 23.94
N PHE A 427 -9.87 3.85 24.32
CA PHE A 427 -10.88 3.44 23.34
C PHE A 427 -11.58 4.65 22.71
N GLY A 428 -11.91 5.67 23.52
CA GLY A 428 -12.41 6.95 23.03
C GLY A 428 -11.40 7.66 22.14
N PHE A 429 -10.14 7.74 22.59
CA PHE A 429 -9.05 8.32 21.81
C PHE A 429 -8.91 7.67 20.42
N VAL A 430 -8.93 6.34 20.34
CA VAL A 430 -8.84 5.63 19.05
C VAL A 430 -10.06 5.92 18.16
N ASP A 431 -11.27 5.87 18.70
CA ASP A 431 -12.49 6.06 17.94
C ASP A 431 -12.65 7.49 17.40
N GLU A 432 -12.37 8.48 18.24
CA GLU A 432 -12.45 9.90 17.88
C GLU A 432 -11.39 10.30 16.83
N ASN A 433 -10.23 9.65 16.86
CA ASN A 433 -9.10 9.99 16.01
C ASN A 433 -8.86 8.99 14.85
N LYS A 434 -9.76 8.03 14.63
CA LYS A 434 -9.61 6.96 13.62
C LYS A 434 -9.32 7.48 12.22
N ALA A 435 -9.81 8.66 11.88
CA ALA A 435 -9.55 9.29 10.59
C ALA A 435 -8.09 9.74 10.40
N TYR A 436 -7.31 9.90 11.46
CA TYR A 436 -5.92 10.32 11.38
C TYR A 436 -4.93 9.16 11.23
N PHE A 437 -5.33 7.94 11.57
CA PHE A 437 -4.45 6.78 11.52
C PHE A 437 -4.24 6.29 10.07
N GLY A 438 -3.00 5.96 9.75
CA GLY A 438 -2.58 5.49 8.43
C GLY A 438 -1.06 5.33 8.39
N GLU A 439 -0.49 5.35 7.19
CA GLU A 439 0.96 5.20 7.04
C GLU A 439 1.71 6.36 7.74
N GLY A 440 2.65 6.00 8.59
CA GLY A 440 3.39 6.93 9.47
C GLY A 440 2.67 7.30 10.76
N ILE A 441 1.35 7.14 10.86
CA ILE A 441 0.55 7.43 12.07
C ILE A 441 -0.25 6.18 12.41
N PRO A 442 0.35 5.18 13.07
CA PRO A 442 -0.30 3.90 13.33
C PRO A 442 -1.48 4.04 14.30
N ILE A 443 -2.42 3.10 14.22
CA ILE A 443 -3.43 2.94 15.27
C ILE A 443 -2.70 2.57 16.58
N PRO A 444 -3.06 3.18 17.72
CA PRO A 444 -2.44 2.86 19.00
C PRO A 444 -2.48 1.37 19.32
N LYS A 445 -1.31 0.77 19.46
CA LYS A 445 -1.15 -0.63 19.88
C LYS A 445 -0.68 -0.69 21.32
N VAL A 446 -1.20 -1.63 22.09
CA VAL A 446 -0.81 -1.87 23.49
C VAL A 446 -0.05 -3.18 23.58
N HIS A 447 1.07 -3.17 24.28
CA HIS A 447 1.84 -4.35 24.63
C HIS A 447 1.38 -4.92 25.97
N PHE A 448 0.95 -6.17 25.99
CA PHE A 448 0.53 -6.92 27.18
C PHE A 448 1.62 -7.91 27.57
N GLN A 449 2.28 -7.68 28.71
CA GLN A 449 3.50 -8.43 29.11
C GLN A 449 3.23 -9.77 29.83
N LYS A 450 2.20 -9.86 30.66
CA LYS A 450 1.90 -11.06 31.46
C LYS A 450 0.39 -11.25 31.58
N PHE A 451 -0.22 -11.57 30.47
CA PHE A 451 -1.69 -11.69 30.39
C PHE A 451 -2.11 -13.13 30.66
N GLY A 452 -2.63 -13.41 31.85
CA GLY A 452 -3.09 -14.75 32.22
C GLY A 452 -4.55 -14.99 31.80
N ILE A 453 -4.79 -16.07 31.07
CA ILE A 453 -6.14 -16.53 30.70
C ILE A 453 -6.36 -17.98 31.16
N TYR A 454 -7.62 -18.33 31.44
CA TYR A 454 -8.00 -19.72 31.70
C TYR A 454 -8.54 -20.35 30.41
N ASN A 455 -8.21 -21.61 30.16
CA ASN A 455 -8.66 -22.31 28.95
C ASN A 455 -10.18 -22.29 28.76
N LYS A 456 -10.95 -22.33 29.86
CA LYS A 456 -12.41 -22.24 29.84
C LYS A 456 -12.96 -20.89 29.35
N GLU A 457 -12.14 -19.83 29.33
CA GLU A 457 -12.52 -18.50 28.86
C GLU A 457 -12.40 -18.35 27.35
N ILE A 458 -11.69 -19.30 26.70
CA ILE A 458 -11.39 -19.26 25.28
C ILE A 458 -12.58 -19.77 24.49
N GLN A 459 -13.02 -18.98 23.52
CA GLN A 459 -14.09 -19.30 22.57
C GLN A 459 -13.51 -19.43 21.16
N LEU A 460 -13.89 -20.48 20.44
CA LEU A 460 -13.56 -20.66 19.03
C LEU A 460 -14.73 -20.16 18.17
N LEU A 461 -14.45 -19.24 17.26
CA LEU A 461 -15.46 -18.62 16.40
C LEU A 461 -15.22 -18.96 14.93
N GLY A 462 -16.31 -18.89 14.15
CA GLY A 462 -16.33 -19.16 12.70
C GLY A 462 -16.46 -20.64 12.35
N ALA A 463 -16.94 -20.93 11.15
CA ALA A 463 -17.19 -22.30 10.67
C ALA A 463 -15.93 -23.19 10.71
N ASN A 464 -14.75 -22.62 10.52
CA ASN A 464 -13.47 -23.32 10.55
C ASN A 464 -12.74 -23.19 11.90
N GLN A 465 -13.38 -22.63 12.92
CA GLN A 465 -12.80 -22.40 14.26
C GLN A 465 -11.40 -21.77 14.22
N ARG A 466 -11.19 -20.82 13.30
CA ARG A 466 -9.89 -20.13 13.11
C ARG A 466 -9.80 -18.80 13.82
N THR A 467 -10.85 -18.37 14.50
CA THR A 467 -10.84 -17.17 15.32
C THR A 467 -10.96 -17.58 16.78
N VAL A 468 -10.00 -17.15 17.58
CA VAL A 468 -10.00 -17.33 19.02
C VAL A 468 -10.43 -16.03 19.66
N LYS A 469 -11.36 -16.10 20.58
CA LYS A 469 -11.86 -14.96 21.36
C LYS A 469 -11.86 -15.29 22.85
N PHE A 470 -11.50 -14.33 23.68
CA PHE A 470 -11.78 -14.36 25.11
C PHE A 470 -12.18 -12.97 25.59
N HIS A 471 -12.93 -12.91 26.69
CA HIS A 471 -13.41 -11.66 27.27
C HIS A 471 -12.74 -11.40 28.62
N ARG A 472 -12.21 -10.20 28.83
CA ARG A 472 -11.62 -9.79 30.09
C ARG A 472 -11.78 -8.30 30.31
N ASP A 473 -12.24 -7.91 31.52
CA ASP A 473 -12.37 -6.52 31.95
C ASP A 473 -13.16 -5.63 30.97
N GLY A 474 -14.24 -6.18 30.40
CA GLY A 474 -15.10 -5.46 29.45
C GLY A 474 -14.51 -5.35 28.04
N ILE A 475 -13.43 -6.07 27.71
CA ILE A 475 -12.75 -6.03 26.42
C ILE A 475 -12.79 -7.43 25.80
N ASP A 476 -13.16 -7.49 24.52
CA ASP A 476 -13.05 -8.69 23.69
C ASP A 476 -11.64 -8.74 23.07
N PHE A 477 -10.86 -9.75 23.42
CA PHE A 477 -9.56 -10.03 22.82
C PHE A 477 -9.73 -11.06 21.70
N ILE A 478 -9.22 -10.74 20.49
CA ILE A 478 -9.49 -11.53 19.30
C ILE A 478 -8.20 -11.85 18.56
N PHE A 479 -8.02 -13.15 18.28
CA PHE A 479 -6.99 -13.67 17.39
C PHE A 479 -7.65 -14.15 16.10
N PHE A 480 -7.36 -13.53 14.99
CA PHE A 480 -7.80 -13.99 13.68
C PHE A 480 -6.81 -15.00 13.07
N ASN A 481 -7.33 -15.92 12.27
CA ASN A 481 -6.53 -16.89 11.50
C ASN A 481 -5.64 -17.82 12.34
N CYS A 482 -6.06 -18.21 13.54
CA CYS A 482 -5.33 -19.16 14.37
C CYS A 482 -5.14 -20.50 13.67
N THR A 483 -3.90 -20.98 13.67
CA THR A 483 -3.53 -22.32 13.18
C THR A 483 -3.78 -23.38 14.26
N ASN A 484 -3.73 -24.66 13.89
CA ASN A 484 -3.81 -25.75 14.85
C ASN A 484 -2.65 -25.69 15.87
N LYS A 485 -1.45 -25.29 15.41
CA LYS A 485 -0.28 -25.11 16.29
C LYS A 485 -0.57 -24.10 17.41
N ILE A 486 -1.25 -22.98 17.11
CA ILE A 486 -1.62 -22.00 18.13
C ILE A 486 -2.68 -22.55 19.07
N LYS A 487 -3.63 -23.34 18.57
CA LYS A 487 -4.62 -24.01 19.41
C LYS A 487 -3.98 -25.02 20.37
N GLU A 488 -2.96 -25.74 19.89
CA GLU A 488 -2.16 -26.67 20.72
C GLU A 488 -1.35 -25.90 21.78
N LEU A 489 -0.69 -24.81 21.39
CA LEU A 489 0.04 -23.95 22.33
C LEU A 489 -0.87 -23.33 23.41
N LEU A 490 -2.11 -22.99 23.06
CA LEU A 490 -3.13 -22.52 24.02
C LEU A 490 -3.71 -23.67 24.88
N HIS A 491 -3.25 -24.90 24.68
CA HIS A 491 -3.71 -26.10 25.40
C HIS A 491 -5.24 -26.31 25.39
N LEU A 492 -5.89 -26.00 24.28
CA LEU A 492 -7.35 -26.05 24.17
C LEU A 492 -7.90 -27.49 24.33
N ASN A 493 -7.06 -28.50 24.09
CA ASN A 493 -7.40 -29.93 24.20
C ASN A 493 -6.87 -30.58 25.49
N ASP A 494 -6.13 -29.85 26.33
CA ASP A 494 -5.53 -30.36 27.56
C ASP A 494 -6.20 -29.76 28.81
N LEU A 495 -7.14 -30.48 29.36
CA LEU A 495 -7.89 -30.07 30.55
C LEU A 495 -7.04 -29.99 31.83
N SER A 496 -5.83 -30.55 31.82
CA SER A 496 -4.89 -30.46 32.96
C SER A 496 -4.21 -29.09 33.06
N LYS A 497 -4.10 -28.37 31.95
CA LYS A 497 -3.50 -27.02 31.87
C LYS A 497 -4.58 -25.95 31.94
N LYS A 498 -4.87 -25.51 33.15
CA LYS A 498 -6.00 -24.59 33.41
C LYS A 498 -5.74 -23.13 33.05
N ARG A 499 -4.48 -22.70 33.02
CA ARG A 499 -4.09 -21.30 32.81
C ARG A 499 -2.89 -21.20 31.88
N VAL A 500 -2.95 -20.23 30.95
CA VAL A 500 -1.86 -19.86 30.05
C VAL A 500 -1.52 -18.40 30.28
N THR A 501 -0.24 -18.06 30.27
CA THR A 501 0.23 -16.67 30.30
C THR A 501 0.69 -16.26 28.90
N LEU A 502 0.19 -15.15 28.42
CA LEU A 502 0.46 -14.61 27.10
C LEU A 502 1.26 -13.31 27.19
N GLU A 503 2.15 -13.11 26.23
CA GLU A 503 2.72 -11.82 25.90
C GLU A 503 2.38 -11.51 24.46
N PHE A 504 1.84 -10.32 24.16
CA PHE A 504 1.41 -9.95 22.82
C PHE A 504 1.21 -8.45 22.66
N ILE A 505 1.18 -8.00 21.41
CA ILE A 505 0.77 -6.64 21.05
C ILE A 505 -0.63 -6.69 20.45
N GLY A 506 -1.49 -5.77 20.84
CA GLY A 506 -2.86 -5.68 20.34
C GLY A 506 -3.27 -4.27 19.95
N GLU A 507 -4.06 -4.18 18.88
CA GLU A 507 -4.69 -2.96 18.37
C GLU A 507 -6.03 -2.75 19.07
N LEU A 508 -6.21 -1.60 19.71
CA LEU A 508 -7.45 -1.26 20.38
C LEU A 508 -8.49 -0.68 19.41
N GLY A 509 -9.77 -0.92 19.69
CA GLY A 509 -10.85 -0.37 18.90
C GLY A 509 -12.22 -0.75 19.43
N TYR A 510 -13.24 -0.39 18.68
CA TYR A 510 -14.60 -0.84 18.91
C TYR A 510 -15.07 -1.77 17.80
N ASN A 511 -15.81 -2.78 18.17
CA ASN A 511 -16.62 -3.58 17.24
C ASN A 511 -18.07 -3.08 17.29
N GLU A 512 -18.62 -2.72 16.14
CA GLU A 512 -20.03 -2.36 15.99
C GLU A 512 -20.77 -3.49 15.27
N PHE A 513 -21.69 -4.13 15.98
CA PHE A 513 -22.52 -5.16 15.39
C PHE A 513 -23.98 -4.98 15.80
N ARG A 514 -24.87 -4.80 14.83
CA ARG A 514 -26.33 -4.58 15.03
C ARG A 514 -26.63 -3.45 16.03
N GLY A 515 -25.89 -2.34 15.94
CA GLY A 515 -26.05 -1.18 16.82
C GLY A 515 -25.41 -1.32 18.21
N ASN A 516 -24.85 -2.47 18.55
CA ASN A 516 -24.10 -2.67 19.79
C ASN A 516 -22.62 -2.37 19.56
N LYS A 517 -22.05 -1.48 20.38
CA LYS A 517 -20.64 -1.09 20.35
C LYS A 517 -19.89 -1.73 21.52
N THR A 518 -18.95 -2.60 21.24
CA THR A 518 -18.14 -3.32 22.24
C THR A 518 -16.66 -3.02 22.08
N LYS A 519 -15.94 -2.87 23.20
CA LYS A 519 -14.49 -2.70 23.20
C LYS A 519 -13.83 -3.99 22.70
N GLN A 520 -12.86 -3.87 21.80
CA GLN A 520 -12.07 -5.00 21.34
C GLN A 520 -10.58 -4.68 21.28
N CYS A 521 -9.78 -5.73 21.41
CA CYS A 521 -8.34 -5.73 21.14
C CYS A 521 -8.06 -6.80 20.10
N ILE A 522 -7.61 -6.41 18.92
CA ILE A 522 -7.19 -7.34 17.87
C ILE A 522 -5.71 -7.65 18.09
N ILE A 523 -5.41 -8.91 18.37
CA ILE A 523 -4.07 -9.35 18.73
C ILE A 523 -3.25 -9.61 17.46
N ASP A 524 -2.06 -9.03 17.41
CA ASP A 524 -1.09 -9.27 16.35
C ASP A 524 -0.39 -10.62 16.60
N MET A 525 -0.78 -11.62 15.79
CA MET A 525 -0.31 -12.98 15.93
C MET A 525 1.21 -13.14 15.79
N SER A 526 1.87 -12.24 15.06
CA SER A 526 3.32 -12.26 14.88
C SER A 526 4.08 -11.89 16.15
N THR A 527 3.41 -11.28 17.12
CA THR A 527 3.97 -10.84 18.40
C THR A 527 3.60 -11.74 19.57
N LEU A 528 2.75 -12.76 19.31
CA LEU A 528 2.26 -13.63 20.36
C LEU A 528 3.36 -14.55 20.88
N ASP A 529 3.64 -14.45 22.17
CA ASP A 529 4.43 -15.39 22.94
C ASP A 529 3.57 -16.06 24.01
N ILE A 530 3.73 -17.38 24.19
CA ILE A 530 2.90 -18.20 25.04
C ILE A 530 3.78 -18.89 26.07
N HIS A 531 3.57 -18.58 27.33
CA HIS A 531 4.29 -19.15 28.45
C HIS A 531 3.38 -20.07 29.25
N ASP A 532 3.84 -21.26 29.60
CA ASP A 532 3.18 -22.14 30.56
C ASP A 532 3.33 -21.58 31.98
N TYR A 533 2.22 -21.36 32.66
CA TYR A 533 2.22 -21.02 34.08
C TYR A 533 1.79 -22.23 34.91
N ARG A 534 2.70 -22.84 35.65
CA ARG A 534 2.38 -23.80 36.69
C ARG A 534 1.89 -23.00 37.90
N ILE A 535 0.65 -23.25 38.33
CA ILE A 535 0.20 -22.83 39.64
C ILE A 535 0.79 -23.84 40.61
N ASP A 536 1.85 -23.50 41.32
CA ASP A 536 2.20 -24.17 42.54
C ASP A 536 1.13 -23.82 43.54
N PHE A 537 0.28 -24.77 43.84
CA PHE A 537 -0.63 -24.65 45.00
C PHE A 537 0.23 -24.69 46.25
N MET A 538 0.34 -23.56 46.96
CA MET A 538 0.62 -23.60 48.39
C MET A 538 -0.66 -24.03 49.15
#